data_5c22510c299db2153e66f996f48db864
#
_entry.id   5c22510c299db2153e66f996f48db864
#
_cell.length_a   1.000
_cell.length_b   1.000
_cell.length_c   1.000
_cell.angle_alpha   90.00
_cell.angle_beta   90.00
_cell.angle_gamma   90.00
#
_symmetry.space_group_name_H-M   'P 1'
#
loop_
_entity.id
_entity.type
_entity.pdbx_description
1 polymer ?
#
loop_
_entity_poly.entity_id
_entity_poly.type
_entity_poly.pdbx_seq_one_letter_code
_entity_poly.pdbx_strand_id
1 'polypeptide(L)'
;YYTQGANLGKQDYNRWNFRAGVDIKLTSDLKFSATIAGNQQETTSSFTKGLSNLNGYGGTKPGESGDYLVLAHMPNYLPWEITLDDGNTYYTSPLLNSYSSAGNATSGNKMSTWNYFAMENNDGSYSTNDNFSYDANFSVTYAVPFIKGLSFKGSYALKRSASDSEQAFMPFTLAYLKASDALTPGNRFYSDHPSVSDYQFKEFTGSTRVVYSDQMAKNEQLNFYVNYEGKFGKHSISAMAAVEKMQAYMHSKRMLFNNPDPDGYLGTSPSAGSMDTGNSITYKYKQGSLSYLGCLLY
;
A
#
# COMPACT_ATOMS: atom_id res chain seq x y z
N TYR A 1 -5.99 -1.11 -19.38
CA TYR A 1 -5.13 -2.00 -18.59
C TYR A 1 -3.70 -1.48 -18.59
N TYR A 2 -3.05 -1.55 -17.46
CA TYR A 2 -1.67 -1.16 -17.26
C TYR A 2 -0.98 -2.17 -16.35
N THR A 3 0.25 -2.55 -16.68
CA THR A 3 1.10 -3.42 -15.87
C THR A 3 2.49 -2.85 -15.79
N GLN A 4 3.15 -3.00 -14.66
CA GLN A 4 4.51 -2.52 -14.44
C GLN A 4 5.21 -3.41 -13.42
N GLY A 5 6.42 -3.86 -13.72
CA GLY A 5 7.35 -4.47 -12.77
C GLY A 5 8.24 -3.42 -12.12
N ALA A 6 9.02 -3.82 -11.11
CA ALA A 6 10.08 -3.00 -10.53
C ALA A 6 11.30 -2.91 -11.44
N ASN A 7 12.11 -1.87 -11.27
CA ASN A 7 13.43 -1.79 -11.87
C ASN A 7 14.46 -2.62 -11.08
N LEU A 8 14.17 -2.86 -9.80
CA LEU A 8 15.00 -3.67 -8.91
C LEU A 8 14.10 -4.47 -7.98
N GLY A 9 14.41 -5.77 -7.83
CA GLY A 9 13.67 -6.71 -7.01
C GLY A 9 12.32 -7.13 -7.58
N LYS A 10 11.56 -7.87 -6.79
CA LYS A 10 10.28 -8.46 -7.19
C LYS A 10 9.14 -7.48 -6.86
N GLN A 11 8.52 -6.90 -7.86
CA GLN A 11 7.29 -6.14 -7.72
C GLN A 11 6.47 -6.22 -9.00
N ASP A 12 5.20 -6.55 -8.85
CA ASP A 12 4.21 -6.53 -9.91
C ASP A 12 3.09 -5.56 -9.57
N TYR A 13 2.73 -4.75 -10.52
CA TYR A 13 1.65 -3.80 -10.44
C TYR A 13 0.73 -3.96 -11.62
N ASN A 14 -0.54 -4.20 -11.36
CA ASN A 14 -1.59 -4.34 -12.36
C ASN A 14 -2.70 -3.35 -12.08
N ARG A 15 -3.22 -2.70 -13.12
CA ARG A 15 -4.33 -1.76 -12.99
C ARG A 15 -5.31 -1.87 -14.15
N TRP A 16 -6.57 -1.97 -13.79
CA TRP A 16 -7.72 -1.87 -14.68
C TRP A 16 -8.46 -0.57 -14.43
N ASN A 17 -8.81 0.13 -15.50
CA ASN A 17 -9.66 1.31 -15.42
C ASN A 17 -10.87 1.10 -16.33
N PHE A 18 -12.03 1.54 -15.86
CA PHE A 18 -13.24 1.56 -16.66
C PHE A 18 -13.96 2.89 -16.51
N ARG A 19 -14.67 3.28 -17.55
CA ARG A 19 -15.55 4.45 -17.53
C ARG A 19 -16.69 4.23 -18.51
N ALA A 20 -17.90 4.55 -18.06
CA ALA A 20 -19.09 4.58 -18.90
C ALA A 20 -19.92 5.81 -18.53
N GLY A 21 -20.66 6.34 -19.49
CA GLY A 21 -21.54 7.46 -19.26
C GLY A 21 -22.66 7.48 -20.28
N VAL A 22 -23.80 8.03 -19.86
CA VAL A 22 -24.97 8.20 -20.70
C VAL A 22 -25.63 9.54 -20.39
N ASP A 23 -26.02 10.26 -21.43
CA ASP A 23 -26.81 11.48 -21.38
C ASP A 23 -28.06 11.28 -22.22
N ILE A 24 -29.22 11.37 -21.58
CA ILE A 24 -30.51 11.10 -22.21
C ILE A 24 -31.42 12.31 -22.07
N LYS A 25 -32.00 12.77 -23.16
CA LYS A 25 -33.12 13.69 -23.14
C LYS A 25 -34.41 12.86 -23.15
N LEU A 26 -35.04 12.76 -21.98
CA LEU A 26 -36.28 12.03 -21.83
C LEU A 26 -37.45 12.78 -22.45
N THR A 27 -37.43 14.12 -22.34
CA THR A 27 -38.34 15.04 -23.01
C THR A 27 -37.58 16.29 -23.45
N SER A 28 -38.26 17.28 -24.07
CA SER A 28 -37.66 18.60 -24.36
C SER A 28 -37.11 19.28 -23.11
N ASP A 29 -37.70 19.01 -21.97
CA ASP A 29 -37.48 19.76 -20.72
C ASP A 29 -36.81 18.93 -19.65
N LEU A 30 -36.67 17.60 -19.82
CA LEU A 30 -36.12 16.68 -18.85
C LEU A 30 -34.90 15.96 -19.40
N LYS A 31 -33.75 16.16 -18.73
CA LYS A 31 -32.48 15.51 -19.06
C LYS A 31 -32.03 14.65 -17.89
N PHE A 32 -31.51 13.48 -18.21
CA PHE A 32 -30.85 12.56 -17.27
C PHE A 32 -29.42 12.35 -17.72
N SER A 33 -28.50 12.40 -16.79
CA SER A 33 -27.07 12.07 -17.02
C SER A 33 -26.61 11.08 -15.96
N ALA A 34 -25.88 10.06 -16.38
CA ALA A 34 -25.23 9.11 -15.48
C ALA A 34 -23.81 8.83 -15.95
N THR A 35 -22.88 8.82 -15.04
CA THR A 35 -21.50 8.40 -15.29
C THR A 35 -21.04 7.47 -14.20
N ILE A 36 -20.32 6.43 -14.58
CA ILE A 36 -19.60 5.55 -13.67
C ILE A 36 -18.16 5.40 -14.16
N ALA A 37 -17.23 5.54 -13.26
CA ALA A 37 -15.81 5.29 -13.51
C ALA A 37 -15.21 4.55 -12.33
N GLY A 38 -14.22 3.73 -12.58
CA GLY A 38 -13.55 3.03 -11.50
C GLY A 38 -12.24 2.43 -11.94
N ASN A 39 -11.53 1.91 -10.97
CA ASN A 39 -10.29 1.18 -11.18
C ASN A 39 -10.16 0.06 -10.17
N GLN A 40 -9.47 -0.99 -10.58
CA GLN A 40 -8.91 -2.01 -9.73
C GLN A 40 -7.40 -2.01 -9.91
N GLN A 41 -6.69 -2.11 -8.82
CA GLN A 41 -5.25 -2.03 -8.77
C GLN A 41 -4.74 -3.11 -7.81
N GLU A 42 -3.88 -3.96 -8.31
CA GLU A 42 -3.22 -5.02 -7.55
C GLU A 42 -1.72 -4.73 -7.53
N THR A 43 -1.12 -4.86 -6.37
CA THR A 43 0.32 -4.74 -6.19
C THR A 43 0.81 -5.93 -5.38
N THR A 44 1.78 -6.64 -5.89
CA THR A 44 2.53 -7.65 -5.15
C THR A 44 3.98 -7.24 -5.11
N SER A 45 4.60 -7.30 -3.96
CA SER A 45 6.00 -6.93 -3.79
C SER A 45 6.70 -7.82 -2.79
N SER A 46 8.03 -7.88 -2.91
CA SER A 46 8.89 -8.59 -1.99
C SER A 46 8.96 -7.92 -0.62
N PHE A 47 9.62 -8.60 0.30
CA PHE A 47 9.85 -8.15 1.68
C PHE A 47 10.44 -6.74 1.78
N THR A 48 11.45 -6.42 0.97
CA THR A 48 12.14 -5.13 1.04
C THR A 48 11.24 -3.96 0.73
N LYS A 49 10.29 -4.15 -0.18
CA LYS A 49 9.38 -3.10 -0.59
C LYS A 49 8.24 -2.84 0.41
N GLY A 50 7.90 -3.85 1.20
CA GLY A 50 6.90 -3.76 2.25
C GLY A 50 7.41 -3.18 3.57
N LEU A 51 8.73 -3.11 3.76
CA LEU A 51 9.31 -2.59 4.99
C LEU A 51 9.21 -1.06 5.06
N SER A 52 8.38 -0.58 5.95
CA SER A 52 8.28 0.86 6.22
C SER A 52 9.42 1.43 7.09
N ASN A 53 10.27 0.58 7.67
CA ASN A 53 11.32 0.96 8.62
C ASN A 53 12.57 0.11 8.47
N LEU A 54 13.27 0.26 7.36
CA LEU A 54 14.66 -0.16 7.24
C LEU A 54 15.55 0.80 8.05
N ASN A 55 15.47 0.78 9.37
CA ASN A 55 16.24 1.68 10.21
C ASN A 55 17.74 1.43 10.09
N GLY A 56 18.49 2.38 9.57
CA GLY A 56 19.92 2.25 9.55
C GLY A 56 20.70 3.41 8.97
N TYR A 57 20.21 4.07 7.97
CA TYR A 57 20.87 5.21 7.37
C TYR A 57 19.86 6.33 7.10
N GLY A 58 19.76 7.25 8.03
CA GLY A 58 19.16 8.55 7.78
C GLY A 58 17.72 8.60 7.29
N GLY A 59 16.88 7.69 7.76
CA GLY A 59 15.46 7.64 7.37
C GLY A 59 15.22 6.69 6.22
N THR A 60 14.51 5.67 6.52
CA THR A 60 14.16 4.60 5.62
C THR A 60 13.07 5.02 4.68
N LYS A 61 13.34 4.84 3.44
CA LYS A 61 12.31 4.97 2.40
C LYS A 61 11.87 3.55 2.01
N PRO A 62 10.59 3.23 2.10
CA PRO A 62 10.07 1.97 1.58
C PRO A 62 10.21 1.93 0.05
N GLY A 63 10.14 0.74 -0.50
CA GLY A 63 10.18 0.50 -1.94
C GLY A 63 11.59 0.48 -2.52
N GLU A 64 11.72 0.72 -3.81
CA GLU A 64 12.98 0.61 -4.56
C GLU A 64 14.14 1.41 -3.97
N SER A 65 13.87 2.56 -3.36
CA SER A 65 14.93 3.34 -2.69
C SER A 65 15.57 2.57 -1.54
N GLY A 66 14.80 1.74 -0.81
CA GLY A 66 15.32 0.86 0.23
C GLY A 66 16.17 -0.26 -0.35
N ASP A 67 15.75 -0.85 -1.46
CA ASP A 67 16.46 -1.90 -2.17
C ASP A 67 17.82 -1.41 -2.67
N TYR A 68 17.88 -0.26 -3.31
CA TYR A 68 19.13 0.36 -3.76
C TYR A 68 20.08 0.63 -2.58
N LEU A 69 19.55 1.06 -1.45
CA LEU A 69 20.36 1.32 -0.27
C LEU A 69 20.95 0.03 0.30
N VAL A 70 20.17 -1.04 0.43
CA VAL A 70 20.68 -2.34 0.90
C VAL A 70 21.73 -2.87 -0.05
N LEU A 71 21.44 -2.89 -1.35
CA LEU A 71 22.36 -3.39 -2.37
C LEU A 71 23.66 -2.56 -2.42
N ALA A 72 23.58 -1.25 -2.31
CA ALA A 72 24.75 -0.37 -2.32
C ALA A 72 25.67 -0.53 -1.10
N HIS A 73 25.12 -1.04 0.01
CA HIS A 73 25.91 -1.31 1.22
C HIS A 73 26.45 -2.73 1.29
N MET A 74 26.06 -3.61 0.38
CA MET A 74 26.67 -4.94 0.28
C MET A 74 28.10 -4.81 -0.27
N PRO A 75 29.11 -5.37 0.42
CA PRO A 75 30.47 -5.35 -0.07
C PRO A 75 30.59 -6.14 -1.37
N ASN A 76 31.15 -5.56 -2.41
CA ASN A 76 31.32 -6.20 -3.70
C ASN A 76 32.46 -7.23 -3.76
N TYR A 77 33.26 -7.30 -2.70
CA TYR A 77 34.37 -8.28 -2.56
C TYR A 77 33.95 -9.53 -1.79
N LEU A 78 32.74 -9.60 -1.28
CA LEU A 78 32.17 -10.77 -0.63
C LEU A 78 31.12 -11.41 -1.53
N PRO A 79 31.11 -12.74 -1.66
CA PRO A 79 30.03 -13.42 -2.35
C PRO A 79 28.75 -13.23 -1.59
N TRP A 80 27.65 -13.03 -2.28
CA TRP A 80 26.32 -12.91 -1.66
C TRP A 80 25.73 -14.27 -1.25
N GLU A 81 26.24 -15.37 -1.86
CA GLU A 81 25.94 -16.75 -1.50
C GLU A 81 27.22 -17.60 -1.59
N ILE A 82 27.25 -18.71 -0.86
CA ILE A 82 28.31 -19.69 -0.88
C ILE A 82 27.73 -21.09 -0.88
N THR A 83 28.41 -22.00 -1.62
CA THR A 83 28.14 -23.44 -1.53
C THR A 83 29.22 -24.07 -0.68
N LEU A 84 28.84 -24.78 0.38
CA LEU A 84 29.75 -25.39 1.33
C LEU A 84 29.94 -26.88 1.09
N ASP A 85 30.80 -27.53 1.88
CA ASP A 85 31.17 -28.93 1.78
C ASP A 85 30.00 -29.92 2.00
N ASP A 86 28.91 -29.47 2.58
CA ASP A 86 27.64 -30.21 2.68
C ASP A 86 26.79 -30.19 1.39
N GLY A 87 27.23 -29.48 0.37
CA GLY A 87 26.55 -29.33 -0.91
C GLY A 87 25.41 -28.34 -0.92
N ASN A 88 25.14 -27.67 0.21
CA ASN A 88 24.09 -26.65 0.32
C ASN A 88 24.63 -25.25 0.01
N THR A 89 23.75 -24.40 -0.52
CA THR A 89 24.06 -23.00 -0.79
C THR A 89 23.42 -22.13 0.30
N TYR A 90 24.20 -21.23 0.85
CA TYR A 90 23.81 -20.34 1.94
C TYR A 90 24.03 -18.89 1.56
N TYR A 91 23.12 -18.02 1.97
CA TYR A 91 23.32 -16.59 1.88
C TYR A 91 24.32 -16.10 2.93
N THR A 92 25.26 -15.28 2.51
CA THR A 92 26.31 -14.77 3.40
C THR A 92 25.86 -13.50 4.11
N SER A 93 26.42 -13.27 5.29
CA SER A 93 26.33 -11.96 5.93
C SER A 93 27.38 -11.01 5.36
N PRO A 94 27.03 -9.74 5.06
CA PRO A 94 28.02 -8.74 4.69
C PRO A 94 29.05 -8.42 5.78
N LEU A 95 28.74 -8.75 7.03
CA LEU A 95 29.68 -8.59 8.16
C LEU A 95 30.42 -9.88 8.42
N LEU A 96 31.75 -9.83 8.35
CA LEU A 96 32.60 -10.99 8.48
C LEU A 96 32.59 -11.62 9.86
N ASN A 97 32.41 -10.93 10.94
CA ASN A 97 32.68 -11.56 12.24
C ASN A 97 31.96 -11.05 13.47
N SER A 98 31.16 -10.07 13.38
CA SER A 98 30.66 -9.49 14.63
C SER A 98 29.21 -9.12 14.54
N TYR A 99 28.42 -10.12 14.45
CA TYR A 99 27.06 -9.88 14.83
C TYR A 99 26.85 -10.31 16.28
N SER A 100 27.11 -9.39 17.18
CA SER A 100 26.65 -9.56 18.55
C SER A 100 25.16 -9.33 18.56
N SER A 101 24.43 -10.41 18.51
CA SER A 101 22.97 -10.50 18.67
C SER A 101 22.11 -9.62 17.72
N ALA A 102 21.20 -10.24 17.04
CA ALA A 102 20.19 -9.62 16.19
C ALA A 102 19.36 -8.51 16.89
N GLY A 103 19.38 -8.47 18.21
CA GLY A 103 18.70 -7.46 19.00
C GLY A 103 19.42 -6.09 19.07
N ASN A 104 20.70 -6.04 18.81
CA ASN A 104 21.49 -4.81 18.95
C ASN A 104 21.72 -4.04 17.66
N ALA A 105 20.95 -4.30 16.65
CA ALA A 105 20.88 -3.43 15.50
C ALA A 105 20.27 -2.04 15.84
N THR A 106 20.46 -1.54 17.05
CA THR A 106 19.98 -0.23 17.50
C THR A 106 20.81 0.94 17.00
N SER A 107 22.00 0.70 16.52
CA SER A 107 22.84 1.75 15.95
C SER A 107 23.04 1.50 14.46
N GLY A 108 23.04 2.54 13.71
CA GLY A 108 23.27 2.80 12.28
C GLY A 108 23.75 1.73 11.27
N ASN A 109 23.99 0.52 11.70
CA ASN A 109 24.62 -0.54 10.91
C ASN A 109 23.67 -1.68 10.46
N LYS A 110 22.38 -1.48 10.61
CA LYS A 110 21.40 -2.54 10.26
C LYS A 110 21.49 -2.97 8.80
N MET A 111 21.64 -2.01 7.91
CA MET A 111 21.69 -2.30 6.47
C MET A 111 22.97 -3.01 6.05
N SER A 112 24.10 -2.78 6.75
CA SER A 112 25.36 -3.46 6.47
C SER A 112 25.37 -4.93 6.90
N THR A 113 24.37 -5.38 7.66
CA THR A 113 24.19 -6.78 8.06
C THR A 113 23.26 -7.56 7.14
N TRP A 114 22.58 -6.89 6.23
CA TRP A 114 21.54 -7.49 5.41
C TRP A 114 22.11 -7.93 4.07
N ASN A 115 21.71 -9.11 3.65
CA ASN A 115 21.94 -9.59 2.32
C ASN A 115 20.68 -9.35 1.49
N TYR A 116 20.80 -8.49 0.47
CA TYR A 116 19.70 -8.13 -0.40
C TYR A 116 19.05 -9.37 -1.04
N PHE A 117 19.87 -10.30 -1.53
CA PHE A 117 19.37 -11.49 -2.22
C PHE A 117 18.67 -12.47 -1.27
N ALA A 118 19.15 -12.60 -0.04
CA ALA A 118 18.47 -13.38 0.98
C ALA A 118 17.07 -12.82 1.29
N MET A 119 16.94 -11.51 1.28
CA MET A 119 15.66 -10.83 1.53
C MET A 119 14.70 -10.97 0.33
N GLU A 120 15.20 -10.77 -0.88
CA GLU A 120 14.39 -10.87 -2.11
C GLU A 120 13.94 -12.29 -2.43
N ASN A 121 14.76 -13.28 -2.09
CA ASN A 121 14.46 -14.68 -2.33
C ASN A 121 13.78 -15.38 -1.14
N ASN A 122 13.40 -14.63 -0.12
CA ASN A 122 12.61 -15.15 0.99
C ASN A 122 11.13 -15.24 0.58
N ASP A 123 10.74 -16.37 0.02
CA ASP A 123 9.40 -16.59 -0.55
C ASP A 123 8.27 -16.51 0.49
N GLY A 124 8.58 -16.68 1.78
CA GLY A 124 7.62 -16.49 2.88
C GLY A 124 7.36 -15.01 3.21
N SER A 125 8.12 -14.08 2.62
CA SER A 125 8.00 -12.65 2.91
C SER A 125 7.52 -11.87 1.70
N TYR A 126 6.36 -11.25 1.82
CA TYR A 126 5.74 -10.50 0.73
C TYR A 126 4.81 -9.40 1.26
N SER A 127 4.39 -8.55 0.36
CA SER A 127 3.32 -7.58 0.57
C SER A 127 2.40 -7.57 -0.64
N THR A 128 1.12 -7.77 -0.39
CA THR A 128 0.06 -7.64 -1.39
C THR A 128 -0.85 -6.47 -1.03
N ASN A 129 -1.35 -5.79 -2.03
CA ASN A 129 -2.32 -4.73 -1.85
C ASN A 129 -3.29 -4.73 -3.04
N ASP A 130 -4.55 -4.99 -2.76
CA ASP A 130 -5.65 -4.90 -3.71
C ASP A 130 -6.49 -3.67 -3.40
N ASN A 131 -6.62 -2.77 -4.37
CA ASN A 131 -7.41 -1.56 -4.26
C ASN A 131 -8.47 -1.55 -5.35
N PHE A 132 -9.71 -1.43 -4.94
CA PHE A 132 -10.84 -1.20 -5.81
C PHE A 132 -11.49 0.14 -5.50
N SER A 133 -11.74 0.96 -6.50
CA SER A 133 -12.50 2.19 -6.32
C SER A 133 -13.43 2.47 -7.49
N TYR A 134 -14.57 3.07 -7.20
CA TYR A 134 -15.46 3.58 -8.21
C TYR A 134 -16.14 4.88 -7.77
N ASP A 135 -16.43 5.70 -8.79
CA ASP A 135 -17.21 6.92 -8.69
C ASP A 135 -18.44 6.79 -9.60
N ALA A 136 -19.62 7.02 -9.04
CA ALA A 136 -20.86 7.04 -9.80
C ALA A 136 -21.56 8.40 -9.59
N ASN A 137 -21.93 9.05 -10.68
CA ASN A 137 -22.60 10.33 -10.66
C ASN A 137 -23.90 10.24 -11.47
N PHE A 138 -24.98 10.68 -10.88
CA PHE A 138 -26.30 10.75 -11.49
C PHE A 138 -26.82 12.18 -11.39
N SER A 139 -27.41 12.69 -12.44
CA SER A 139 -28.10 13.97 -12.39
C SER A 139 -29.34 14.00 -13.23
N VAL A 140 -30.32 14.73 -12.74
CA VAL A 140 -31.58 15.03 -13.44
C VAL A 140 -31.71 16.53 -13.50
N THR A 141 -31.98 17.07 -14.68
CA THR A 141 -32.24 18.47 -14.90
C THR A 141 -33.62 18.62 -15.55
N TYR A 142 -34.45 19.43 -14.95
CA TYR A 142 -35.81 19.75 -15.44
C TYR A 142 -35.94 21.24 -15.67
N ALA A 143 -36.18 21.64 -16.91
CA ALA A 143 -36.53 23.03 -17.26
C ALA A 143 -38.04 23.17 -17.20
N VAL A 144 -38.53 24.17 -16.44
CA VAL A 144 -39.96 24.36 -16.25
C VAL A 144 -40.59 25.01 -17.50
N PRO A 145 -41.45 24.32 -18.26
CA PRO A 145 -41.89 24.82 -19.58
C PRO A 145 -42.76 26.08 -19.51
N PHE A 146 -43.48 26.27 -18.41
CA PHE A 146 -44.38 27.41 -18.25
C PHE A 146 -43.75 28.60 -17.51
N ILE A 147 -42.51 28.47 -17.00
CA ILE A 147 -41.76 29.56 -16.39
C ILE A 147 -40.40 29.63 -17.09
N LYS A 148 -40.29 30.53 -18.07
CA LYS A 148 -39.03 30.69 -18.80
C LYS A 148 -37.88 31.04 -17.83
N GLY A 149 -36.79 30.29 -17.96
CA GLY A 149 -35.59 30.51 -17.18
C GLY A 149 -35.53 29.76 -15.86
N LEU A 150 -36.64 29.14 -15.39
CA LEU A 150 -36.62 28.35 -14.17
C LEU A 150 -36.21 26.90 -14.48
N SER A 151 -35.23 26.39 -13.75
CA SER A 151 -34.81 24.97 -13.83
C SER A 151 -34.50 24.40 -12.45
N PHE A 152 -34.70 23.10 -12.34
CA PHE A 152 -34.33 22.30 -11.16
C PHE A 152 -33.27 21.31 -11.57
N LYS A 153 -32.24 21.10 -10.74
CA LYS A 153 -31.26 20.07 -10.92
C LYS A 153 -31.08 19.29 -9.64
N GLY A 154 -31.29 17.99 -9.70
CA GLY A 154 -30.90 17.04 -8.66
C GLY A 154 -29.66 16.30 -9.10
N SER A 155 -28.69 16.11 -8.21
CA SER A 155 -27.53 15.27 -8.48
C SER A 155 -27.17 14.42 -7.26
N TYR A 156 -26.76 13.18 -7.55
CA TYR A 156 -26.24 12.25 -6.56
C TYR A 156 -24.89 11.76 -7.02
N ALA A 157 -23.89 11.92 -6.17
CA ALA A 157 -22.54 11.42 -6.38
C ALA A 157 -22.20 10.39 -5.29
N LEU A 158 -21.68 9.25 -5.70
CA LEU A 158 -21.21 8.18 -4.84
C LEU A 158 -19.77 7.86 -5.20
N LYS A 159 -18.89 7.94 -4.22
CA LYS A 159 -17.52 7.43 -4.31
C LYS A 159 -17.33 6.31 -3.29
N ARG A 160 -16.85 5.17 -3.73
CA ARG A 160 -16.50 4.04 -2.86
C ARG A 160 -15.11 3.56 -3.18
N SER A 161 -14.32 3.29 -2.15
CA SER A 161 -13.03 2.61 -2.25
C SER A 161 -12.93 1.51 -1.21
N ALA A 162 -12.31 0.42 -1.59
CA ALA A 162 -11.93 -0.68 -0.73
C ALA A 162 -10.45 -0.98 -0.98
N SER A 163 -9.70 -1.24 0.08
CA SER A 163 -8.32 -1.66 0.04
C SER A 163 -8.16 -2.84 0.96
N ASP A 164 -7.58 -3.91 0.45
CA ASP A 164 -7.19 -5.09 1.18
C ASP A 164 -5.69 -5.27 1.03
N SER A 165 -4.97 -5.43 2.13
CA SER A 165 -3.54 -5.62 2.11
C SER A 165 -3.08 -6.65 3.12
N GLU A 166 -2.14 -7.46 2.69
CA GLU A 166 -1.48 -8.46 3.49
C GLU A 166 0.02 -8.28 3.39
N GLN A 167 0.70 -8.29 4.54
CA GLN A 167 2.14 -8.20 4.63
C GLN A 167 2.65 -9.31 5.52
N ALA A 168 3.55 -10.12 4.99
CA ALA A 168 4.23 -11.18 5.70
C ALA A 168 5.72 -10.89 5.77
N PHE A 169 6.30 -11.06 6.95
CA PHE A 169 7.73 -10.93 7.21
C PHE A 169 8.19 -12.18 7.94
N MET A 170 8.84 -13.08 7.21
CA MET A 170 9.37 -14.35 7.73
C MET A 170 10.86 -14.27 7.98
N PRO A 171 11.38 -15.05 8.91
CA PRO A 171 12.81 -15.10 9.17
C PRO A 171 13.58 -15.64 7.97
N PHE A 172 14.85 -15.28 7.86
CA PHE A 172 15.80 -15.86 6.93
C PHE A 172 17.15 -16.06 7.63
N THR A 173 17.91 -17.02 7.14
CA THR A 173 19.18 -17.42 7.75
C THR A 173 20.37 -16.88 6.95
N LEU A 174 21.35 -16.32 7.64
CA LEU A 174 22.61 -15.87 7.07
C LEU A 174 23.79 -16.65 7.66
N ALA A 175 24.75 -16.96 6.81
CA ALA A 175 26.00 -17.56 7.18
C ALA A 175 27.03 -16.47 7.54
N TYR A 176 27.58 -16.55 8.73
CA TYR A 176 28.61 -15.67 9.26
C TYR A 176 29.91 -16.46 9.46
N LEU A 177 31.01 -15.97 8.91
CA LEU A 177 32.31 -16.55 9.19
C LEU A 177 32.67 -16.40 10.67
N LYS A 178 33.16 -17.44 11.33
CA LYS A 178 33.53 -17.41 12.75
C LYS A 178 34.60 -16.38 13.03
N ALA A 179 34.54 -15.74 14.20
CA ALA A 179 35.40 -14.63 14.55
C ALA A 179 36.88 -14.96 14.61
N SER A 180 37.24 -16.19 14.99
CA SER A 180 38.63 -16.67 15.01
C SER A 180 39.30 -16.61 13.64
N ASP A 181 38.53 -16.83 12.60
CA ASP A 181 39.04 -16.95 11.24
C ASP A 181 38.96 -15.62 10.49
N ALA A 182 37.96 -14.82 10.79
CA ALA A 182 37.77 -13.54 10.14
C ALA A 182 38.71 -12.41 10.56
N LEU A 183 39.36 -12.53 11.73
CA LEU A 183 40.32 -11.53 12.25
C LEU A 183 41.75 -11.74 11.82
N THR A 184 42.09 -12.93 11.31
CA THR A 184 43.44 -13.24 10.87
C THR A 184 43.67 -12.63 9.48
N PRO A 185 44.69 -11.80 9.28
CA PRO A 185 45.01 -11.29 7.95
C PRO A 185 45.25 -12.45 6.97
N GLY A 186 44.53 -12.48 5.87
CA GLY A 186 44.55 -13.56 4.89
C GLY A 186 43.39 -14.53 4.97
N ASN A 187 42.69 -14.66 6.09
CA ASN A 187 41.55 -15.59 6.25
C ASN A 187 40.19 -14.90 6.12
N ARG A 188 40.16 -13.81 5.39
CA ARG A 188 38.89 -12.99 5.26
C ARG A 188 38.04 -13.37 4.05
N PHE A 189 38.53 -14.24 3.20
CA PHE A 189 37.81 -14.61 1.99
C PHE A 189 36.99 -15.88 2.24
N TYR A 190 35.73 -15.85 1.85
CA TYR A 190 34.84 -16.99 1.96
C TYR A 190 35.36 -18.22 1.16
N SER A 191 36.10 -17.98 0.06
CA SER A 191 36.71 -19.02 -0.74
C SER A 191 37.72 -19.88 0.03
N ASP A 192 38.35 -19.35 1.07
CA ASP A 192 39.34 -20.04 1.89
C ASP A 192 38.71 -20.89 3.00
N HIS A 193 37.39 -20.79 3.15
CA HIS A 193 36.59 -21.46 4.18
C HIS A 193 35.44 -22.27 3.55
N PRO A 194 35.70 -23.41 2.93
CA PRO A 194 34.67 -24.21 2.28
C PRO A 194 33.85 -25.06 3.25
N SER A 195 34.26 -25.18 4.52
CA SER A 195 33.59 -26.06 5.46
C SER A 195 32.45 -25.36 6.23
N VAL A 196 31.32 -26.04 6.37
CA VAL A 196 30.21 -25.62 7.24
C VAL A 196 30.67 -25.29 8.66
N SER A 197 31.71 -26.00 9.13
CA SER A 197 32.26 -25.80 10.47
C SER A 197 32.86 -24.42 10.70
N ASP A 198 33.22 -23.69 9.66
CA ASP A 198 33.84 -22.37 9.72
C ASP A 198 32.78 -21.25 9.92
N TYR A 199 31.51 -21.60 9.81
CA TYR A 199 30.42 -20.65 9.85
C TYR A 199 29.52 -20.77 11.08
N GLN A 200 28.93 -19.66 11.45
CA GLN A 200 27.78 -19.58 12.31
C GLN A 200 26.55 -19.22 11.47
N PHE A 201 25.50 -20.00 11.61
CA PHE A 201 24.23 -19.73 10.96
C PHE A 201 23.32 -19.02 11.95
N LYS A 202 22.87 -17.84 11.58
CA LYS A 202 21.96 -17.05 12.42
C LYS A 202 20.72 -16.73 11.64
N GLU A 203 19.60 -17.01 12.28
CA GLU A 203 18.31 -16.60 11.79
C GLU A 203 18.09 -15.11 12.05
N PHE A 204 17.74 -14.39 11.02
CA PHE A 204 17.33 -13.01 11.11
C PHE A 204 15.83 -12.96 11.37
N THR A 205 15.46 -12.72 12.63
CA THR A 205 14.07 -12.75 13.11
C THR A 205 13.48 -11.36 13.31
N GLY A 206 14.19 -10.31 12.93
CA GLY A 206 13.79 -8.95 13.23
C GLY A 206 12.39 -8.60 12.74
N SER A 207 11.41 -8.74 13.62
CA SER A 207 10.00 -8.42 13.36
C SER A 207 9.25 -9.43 12.50
N THR A 208 9.48 -10.74 12.72
CA THR A 208 8.62 -11.78 12.13
C THR A 208 7.17 -11.51 12.47
N ARG A 209 6.36 -11.23 11.47
CA ARG A 209 4.97 -10.81 11.65
C ARG A 209 4.15 -11.01 10.39
N VAL A 210 2.84 -11.11 10.59
CA VAL A 210 1.85 -10.97 9.52
C VAL A 210 0.90 -9.83 9.85
N VAL A 211 0.61 -8.99 8.89
CA VAL A 211 -0.30 -7.86 9.02
C VAL A 211 -1.39 -7.96 7.97
N TYR A 212 -2.63 -8.03 8.41
CA TYR A 212 -3.81 -7.90 7.57
C TYR A 212 -4.40 -6.50 7.75
N SER A 213 -4.68 -5.83 6.67
CA SER A 213 -5.34 -4.52 6.71
C SER A 213 -6.44 -4.44 5.68
N ASP A 214 -7.60 -4.08 6.16
CA ASP A 214 -8.84 -3.94 5.42
C ASP A 214 -9.34 -2.51 5.61
N GLN A 215 -9.59 -1.78 4.53
CA GLN A 215 -10.10 -0.43 4.59
C GLN A 215 -11.21 -0.22 3.57
N MET A 216 -12.31 0.35 4.01
CA MET A 216 -13.40 0.75 3.16
C MET A 216 -13.79 2.21 3.43
N ALA A 217 -13.89 3.00 2.38
CA ALA A 217 -14.41 4.35 2.46
C ALA A 217 -15.58 4.54 1.48
N LYS A 218 -16.57 5.31 1.91
CA LYS A 218 -17.75 5.67 1.15
C LYS A 218 -18.06 7.14 1.34
N ASN A 219 -18.14 7.88 0.25
CA ASN A 219 -18.60 9.28 0.25
C ASN A 219 -19.83 9.39 -0.61
N GLU A 220 -20.85 10.03 -0.09
CA GLU A 220 -22.11 10.31 -0.77
C GLU A 220 -22.38 11.80 -0.73
N GLN A 221 -22.81 12.35 -1.86
CA GLN A 221 -23.20 13.73 -1.98
C GLN A 221 -24.53 13.82 -2.75
N LEU A 222 -25.49 14.48 -2.14
CA LEU A 222 -26.78 14.78 -2.74
C LEU A 222 -26.92 16.29 -2.83
N ASN A 223 -27.16 16.79 -4.05
CA ASN A 223 -27.37 18.21 -4.28
C ASN A 223 -28.69 18.43 -4.96
N PHE A 224 -29.35 19.50 -4.57
CA PHE A 224 -30.54 20.01 -5.22
C PHE A 224 -30.37 21.49 -5.49
N TYR A 225 -30.57 21.90 -6.75
CA TYR A 225 -30.41 23.26 -7.20
C TYR A 225 -31.73 23.76 -7.81
N VAL A 226 -32.04 25.02 -7.54
CA VAL A 226 -33.07 25.81 -8.19
C VAL A 226 -32.37 26.98 -8.87
N ASN A 227 -32.46 27.06 -10.18
CA ASN A 227 -31.86 28.14 -10.96
C ASN A 227 -32.93 28.90 -11.71
N TYR A 228 -32.82 30.23 -11.70
CA TYR A 228 -33.68 31.13 -12.45
C TYR A 228 -32.85 32.14 -13.23
N GLU A 229 -33.11 32.27 -14.54
CA GLU A 229 -32.52 33.25 -15.41
C GLU A 229 -33.61 33.98 -16.16
N GLY A 230 -33.77 35.29 -15.89
CA GLY A 230 -34.80 36.13 -16.51
C GLY A 230 -34.26 37.41 -17.08
N LYS A 231 -34.80 37.81 -18.24
CA LYS A 231 -34.56 39.12 -18.82
C LYS A 231 -35.81 39.96 -18.82
N PHE A 232 -35.73 41.16 -18.24
CA PHE A 232 -36.81 42.10 -18.06
C PHE A 232 -36.40 43.44 -18.67
N GLY A 233 -36.70 43.62 -19.96
CA GLY A 233 -36.25 44.80 -20.71
C GLY A 233 -34.71 44.87 -20.79
N LYS A 234 -34.12 45.89 -20.15
CA LYS A 234 -32.65 46.04 -20.08
C LYS A 234 -32.00 45.33 -18.89
N HIS A 235 -32.77 44.72 -18.04
CA HIS A 235 -32.31 44.07 -16.83
C HIS A 235 -32.20 42.56 -17.04
N SER A 236 -31.18 41.96 -16.48
CA SER A 236 -30.98 40.50 -16.48
C SER A 236 -30.79 40.05 -15.04
N ILE A 237 -31.60 39.10 -14.59
CA ILE A 237 -31.52 38.55 -13.25
C ILE A 237 -31.14 37.09 -13.37
N SER A 238 -30.13 36.68 -12.60
CA SER A 238 -29.79 35.28 -12.40
C SER A 238 -29.79 34.98 -10.90
N ALA A 239 -30.54 33.97 -10.53
CA ALA A 239 -30.67 33.54 -9.14
C ALA A 239 -30.47 32.03 -9.02
N MET A 240 -29.77 31.62 -7.96
CA MET A 240 -29.55 30.21 -7.63
C MET A 240 -29.82 30.00 -6.14
N ALA A 241 -30.52 28.93 -5.83
CA ALA A 241 -30.58 28.38 -4.48
C ALA A 241 -30.20 26.90 -4.53
N ALA A 242 -29.44 26.45 -3.55
CA ALA A 242 -29.01 25.05 -3.50
C ALA A 242 -29.02 24.51 -2.07
N VAL A 243 -29.30 23.22 -1.98
CA VAL A 243 -29.12 22.41 -0.77
C VAL A 243 -28.17 21.30 -1.11
N GLU A 244 -27.11 21.14 -0.30
CA GLU A 244 -26.10 20.13 -0.46
C GLU A 244 -26.00 19.30 0.83
N LYS A 245 -26.13 17.99 0.69
CA LYS A 245 -25.92 17.02 1.77
C LYS A 245 -24.76 16.12 1.42
N MET A 246 -23.74 16.07 2.27
CA MET A 246 -22.61 15.19 2.14
C MET A 246 -22.54 14.23 3.33
N GLN A 247 -22.18 12.98 3.05
CA GLN A 247 -21.90 11.97 4.07
C GLN A 247 -20.63 11.23 3.70
N ALA A 248 -19.74 11.06 4.69
CA ALA A 248 -18.54 10.28 4.60
C ALA A 248 -18.58 9.16 5.63
N TYR A 249 -18.21 7.96 5.21
CA TYR A 249 -18.06 6.79 6.06
C TYR A 249 -16.74 6.13 5.76
N MET A 250 -16.02 5.73 6.80
CA MET A 250 -14.80 4.97 6.71
C MET A 250 -14.79 3.87 7.76
N HIS A 251 -14.38 2.71 7.37
CA HIS A 251 -14.09 1.57 8.23
C HIS A 251 -12.69 1.08 7.89
N SER A 252 -11.84 0.96 8.88
CA SER A 252 -10.51 0.38 8.75
C SER A 252 -10.30 -0.63 9.86
N LYS A 253 -9.74 -1.77 9.48
CA LYS A 253 -9.36 -2.84 10.38
C LYS A 253 -7.93 -3.24 10.06
N ARG A 254 -7.10 -3.31 11.07
CA ARG A 254 -5.73 -3.82 10.97
C ARG A 254 -5.52 -4.84 12.06
N MET A 255 -5.01 -6.00 11.68
CA MET A 255 -4.63 -7.07 12.61
C MET A 255 -3.15 -7.38 12.39
N LEU A 256 -2.39 -7.39 13.47
CA LEU A 256 -0.98 -7.72 13.46
C LEU A 256 -0.77 -8.95 14.35
N PHE A 257 -0.07 -9.94 13.81
CA PHE A 257 0.33 -11.17 14.50
C PHE A 257 1.85 -11.23 14.53
N ASN A 258 2.42 -11.38 15.72
CA ASN A 258 3.85 -11.55 15.91
C ASN A 258 4.19 -13.04 15.97
N ASN A 259 5.35 -13.40 15.43
CA ASN A 259 5.87 -14.76 15.40
C ASN A 259 4.82 -15.78 14.89
N PRO A 260 4.22 -15.53 13.71
CA PRO A 260 3.29 -16.49 13.14
C PRO A 260 4.00 -17.81 12.84
N ASP A 261 3.29 -18.91 12.98
CA ASP A 261 3.76 -20.20 12.51
C ASP A 261 3.79 -20.17 10.97
N PRO A 262 4.94 -20.43 10.34
CA PRO A 262 5.04 -20.45 8.89
C PRO A 262 4.07 -21.42 8.23
N ASP A 263 3.86 -22.60 8.84
CA ASP A 263 2.94 -23.61 8.31
C ASP A 263 1.47 -23.19 8.50
N GLY A 264 1.14 -22.57 9.62
CA GLY A 264 -0.19 -22.01 9.88
C GLY A 264 -0.51 -20.80 9.01
N TYR A 265 0.50 -20.07 8.62
CA TYR A 265 0.39 -18.92 7.74
C TYR A 265 -0.06 -19.30 6.31
N LEU A 266 0.54 -20.31 5.73
CA LEU A 266 0.18 -20.80 4.39
C LEU A 266 -1.19 -21.48 4.34
N GLY A 267 -1.73 -21.82 5.45
CA GLY A 267 -2.90 -22.67 5.51
C GLY A 267 -4.23 -22.01 5.81
N THR A 268 -4.35 -20.88 6.38
CA THR A 268 -5.66 -20.24 6.65
C THR A 268 -5.80 -19.60 8.02
N SER A 269 -4.89 -19.81 8.93
CA SER A 269 -5.03 -19.24 10.28
C SER A 269 -3.70 -18.67 10.76
N PRO A 270 -3.61 -17.36 10.93
CA PRO A 270 -2.50 -16.74 11.67
C PRO A 270 -2.55 -17.09 13.17
N SER A 271 -3.36 -18.07 13.55
CA SER A 271 -3.70 -18.39 14.94
C SER A 271 -2.55 -18.97 15.76
N ALA A 272 -1.45 -19.37 15.14
CA ALA A 272 -0.27 -19.81 15.87
C ALA A 272 0.59 -18.65 16.38
N GLY A 273 0.42 -17.45 15.84
CA GLY A 273 1.09 -16.25 16.32
C GLY A 273 0.26 -15.52 17.39
N SER A 274 0.92 -14.77 18.24
CA SER A 274 0.23 -13.90 19.20
C SER A 274 -0.25 -12.62 18.51
N MET A 275 -1.54 -12.33 18.58
CA MET A 275 -2.08 -11.06 18.11
C MET A 275 -1.54 -9.91 18.96
N ASP A 276 -0.90 -8.95 18.31
CA ASP A 276 -0.51 -7.71 18.95
C ASP A 276 -1.73 -6.78 19.06
N THR A 277 -2.37 -6.82 20.21
CA THR A 277 -3.57 -6.01 20.47
C THR A 277 -3.29 -4.52 20.55
N GLY A 278 -2.06 -4.10 20.84
CA GLY A 278 -1.66 -2.70 20.88
C GLY A 278 -1.53 -2.07 19.49
N ASN A 279 -1.18 -2.88 18.50
CA ASN A 279 -1.01 -2.47 17.10
C ASN A 279 -2.12 -2.99 16.18
N SER A 280 -3.10 -3.73 16.73
CA SER A 280 -4.31 -4.15 16.02
C SER A 280 -5.42 -3.14 16.30
N ILE A 281 -5.97 -2.54 15.25
CA ILE A 281 -6.88 -1.40 15.36
C ILE A 281 -8.13 -1.68 14.51
N THR A 282 -9.29 -1.37 15.07
CA THR A 282 -10.52 -1.21 14.29
C THR A 282 -11.00 0.22 14.45
N TYR A 283 -11.16 0.91 13.34
CA TYR A 283 -11.57 2.30 13.30
C TYR A 283 -12.82 2.46 12.44
N LYS A 284 -13.81 3.19 12.97
CA LYS A 284 -15.01 3.57 12.22
C LYS A 284 -15.23 5.07 12.35
N TYR A 285 -15.48 5.68 11.21
CA TYR A 285 -15.72 7.11 11.13
C TYR A 285 -16.97 7.37 10.31
N LYS A 286 -17.82 8.27 10.81
CA LYS A 286 -18.98 8.75 10.08
C LYS A 286 -19.10 10.25 10.28
N GLN A 287 -19.17 10.98 9.18
CA GLN A 287 -19.36 12.42 9.17
C GLN A 287 -20.46 12.78 8.17
N GLY A 288 -21.20 13.83 8.46
CA GLY A 288 -22.17 14.41 7.53
C GLY A 288 -22.19 15.92 7.65
N SER A 289 -22.52 16.58 6.54
CA SER A 289 -22.77 18.00 6.48
C SER A 289 -24.01 18.29 5.65
N LEU A 290 -24.69 19.39 6.00
CA LEU A 290 -25.80 19.94 5.26
C LEU A 290 -25.51 21.43 5.06
N SER A 291 -25.47 21.86 3.80
CA SER A 291 -25.17 23.24 3.42
C SER A 291 -26.27 23.83 2.59
N TYR A 292 -26.50 25.12 2.77
CA TYR A 292 -27.44 25.92 2.00
C TYR A 292 -26.66 27.03 1.30
N LEU A 293 -26.89 27.19 0.01
CA LEU A 293 -26.24 28.20 -0.82
C LEU A 293 -27.29 29.04 -1.52
N GLY A 294 -27.02 30.33 -1.64
CA GLY A 294 -27.84 31.26 -2.40
C GLY A 294 -26.96 32.27 -3.14
N CYS A 295 -27.28 32.56 -4.38
CA CYS A 295 -26.62 33.55 -5.19
C CYS A 295 -27.65 34.34 -5.99
N LEU A 296 -27.50 35.66 -6.06
CA LEU A 296 -28.29 36.56 -6.87
C LEU A 296 -27.35 37.49 -7.63
N LEU A 297 -27.54 37.57 -8.94
CA LEU A 297 -26.82 38.45 -9.84
C LEU A 297 -27.85 39.32 -10.58
N TYR A 298 -27.57 40.62 -10.68
CA TYR A 298 -28.42 41.61 -11.35
C TYR A 298 -27.64 42.37 -12.41
#